data_c3ab71e4628490acda5a9c860ce84dea
#
_entry.id   c3ab71e4628490acda5a9c860ce84dea
#
_cell.length_a   1.000
_cell.length_b   1.000
_cell.length_c   1.000
_cell.angle_alpha   90.00
_cell.angle_beta   90.00
_cell.angle_gamma   90.00
#
_symmetry.space_group_name_H-M   'P 1'
#
loop_
_entity.id
_entity.type
_entity.pdbx_description
1 polymer ?
#
loop_
_entity_poly.entity_id
_entity_poly.type
_entity_poly.pdbx_seq_one_letter_code
_entity_poly.pdbx_strand_id
1 'polypeptide(L)'
;MAMQRSSFGLLALVLLAFPPIAARAADCSSLAEPKLDWQECTKKNLMLQGSDLEGANLVGTDFSLTDLAGANVKSANLEKATLVRASLEGAHAEGANFAKIEAYRSSFANIAAEGASFAGAELQRANFAGAQLTGASFEKAELGRADFDKAVLTGVKFSFANLSRADLSKATFEGPANFERAFMFLTRIEGLDLSGAAGLEQTQIDLACGDASTKLPAGLSAPSTWPCPADHD
;
A
#
# COMPACT_ATOMS: atom_id res chain seq x y z
N MET A 1 -22.47 -53.06 -63.90
CA MET A 1 -21.45 -52.07 -63.65
C MET A 1 -22.14 -50.86 -63.03
N ALA A 2 -22.18 -50.74 -61.69
CA ALA A 2 -22.86 -49.68 -60.98
C ALA A 2 -21.80 -48.68 -60.48
N MET A 3 -21.90 -47.43 -60.92
CA MET A 3 -21.07 -46.31 -60.49
C MET A 3 -21.61 -45.68 -59.23
N GLN A 4 -20.89 -45.81 -58.13
CA GLN A 4 -21.21 -45.24 -56.81
C GLN A 4 -20.75 -43.79 -56.81
N ARG A 5 -21.65 -42.84 -56.66
CA ARG A 5 -21.34 -41.40 -56.48
C ARG A 5 -21.15 -41.11 -54.98
N SER A 6 -19.93 -40.74 -54.64
CA SER A 6 -19.60 -40.25 -53.28
C SER A 6 -20.01 -38.79 -53.18
N SER A 7 -20.94 -38.48 -52.26
CA SER A 7 -21.27 -37.11 -51.86
C SER A 7 -20.26 -36.62 -50.77
N PHE A 8 -19.45 -35.67 -51.14
CA PHE A 8 -18.63 -34.92 -50.18
C PHE A 8 -19.50 -33.84 -49.52
N GLY A 9 -19.85 -34.02 -48.26
CA GLY A 9 -20.52 -32.98 -47.46
C GLY A 9 -19.52 -31.91 -47.09
N LEU A 10 -19.76 -30.67 -47.51
CA LEU A 10 -19.03 -29.48 -47.08
C LEU A 10 -19.47 -29.11 -45.65
N LEU A 11 -18.59 -29.32 -44.68
CA LEU A 11 -18.81 -28.87 -43.33
C LEU A 11 -18.46 -27.37 -43.27
N ALA A 12 -19.48 -26.50 -43.25
CA ALA A 12 -19.29 -25.05 -43.06
C ALA A 12 -18.95 -24.75 -41.62
N LEU A 13 -17.68 -24.37 -41.39
CA LEU A 13 -17.18 -23.91 -40.10
C LEU A 13 -17.76 -22.49 -39.86
N VAL A 14 -18.77 -22.37 -39.00
CA VAL A 14 -19.29 -21.07 -38.57
C VAL A 14 -18.28 -20.50 -37.52
N LEU A 15 -17.42 -19.61 -37.96
CA LEU A 15 -16.60 -18.77 -37.06
C LEU A 15 -17.51 -17.77 -36.36
N LEU A 16 -17.86 -18.03 -35.10
CA LEU A 16 -18.47 -17.07 -34.22
C LEU A 16 -17.45 -15.96 -33.93
N ALA A 17 -17.53 -14.87 -34.69
CA ALA A 17 -16.76 -13.65 -34.37
C ALA A 17 -17.35 -13.02 -33.10
N PHE A 18 -16.70 -13.22 -31.96
CA PHE A 18 -16.98 -12.40 -30.79
C PHE A 18 -16.62 -10.96 -31.14
N PRO A 19 -17.52 -9.98 -30.93
CA PRO A 19 -17.14 -8.58 -31.09
C PRO A 19 -16.00 -8.28 -30.09
N PRO A 20 -14.98 -7.49 -30.46
CA PRO A 20 -13.97 -7.04 -29.51
C PRO A 20 -14.71 -6.30 -28.41
N ILE A 21 -14.45 -6.66 -27.15
CA ILE A 21 -14.87 -5.85 -25.99
C ILE A 21 -14.12 -4.55 -26.17
N ALA A 22 -14.81 -3.51 -26.66
CA ALA A 22 -14.26 -2.17 -26.73
C ALA A 22 -13.87 -1.78 -25.28
N ALA A 23 -12.59 -1.59 -25.01
CA ALA A 23 -12.16 -0.99 -23.76
C ALA A 23 -12.93 0.35 -23.64
N ARG A 24 -13.77 0.45 -22.63
CA ARG A 24 -14.54 1.68 -22.38
C ARG A 24 -13.53 2.71 -21.93
N ALA A 25 -13.42 3.81 -22.64
CA ALA A 25 -12.57 4.91 -22.21
C ALA A 25 -13.04 5.42 -20.84
N ALA A 26 -12.11 5.79 -19.97
CA ALA A 26 -12.41 6.36 -18.66
C ALA A 26 -13.35 7.57 -18.81
N ASP A 27 -14.44 7.60 -18.05
CA ASP A 27 -15.33 8.75 -17.97
C ASP A 27 -14.95 9.62 -16.77
N CYS A 28 -14.04 10.55 -17.00
CA CYS A 28 -13.57 11.46 -15.94
C CYS A 28 -14.66 12.42 -15.43
N SER A 29 -15.82 12.52 -16.08
CA SER A 29 -16.93 13.37 -15.66
C SER A 29 -17.95 12.64 -14.77
N SER A 30 -17.90 11.31 -14.73
CA SER A 30 -18.80 10.50 -13.90
C SER A 30 -18.66 10.84 -12.41
N LEU A 31 -19.75 10.63 -11.67
CA LEU A 31 -19.73 10.69 -10.20
C LEU A 31 -19.05 9.44 -9.63
N ALA A 32 -18.64 9.54 -8.36
CA ALA A 32 -18.07 8.41 -7.64
C ALA A 32 -19.13 7.31 -7.47
N GLU A 33 -18.79 6.09 -7.89
CA GLU A 33 -19.62 4.89 -7.78
C GLU A 33 -18.73 3.63 -7.75
N PRO A 34 -19.21 2.50 -7.21
CA PRO A 34 -18.45 1.25 -7.22
C PRO A 34 -18.08 0.81 -8.64
N LYS A 35 -16.86 0.26 -8.77
CA LYS A 35 -16.32 -0.32 -10.02
C LYS A 35 -16.23 0.65 -11.19
N LEU A 36 -16.31 1.96 -10.94
CA LEU A 36 -16.10 2.96 -11.99
C LEU A 36 -14.68 2.89 -12.57
N ASP A 37 -14.50 3.52 -13.73
CA ASP A 37 -13.19 3.68 -14.35
C ASP A 37 -12.81 5.17 -14.43
N TRP A 38 -11.86 5.57 -13.59
CA TRP A 38 -11.23 6.89 -13.58
C TRP A 38 -9.74 6.81 -13.92
N GLN A 39 -9.32 5.76 -14.61
CA GLN A 39 -7.93 5.61 -15.02
C GLN A 39 -7.40 6.90 -15.66
N GLU A 40 -6.24 7.37 -15.19
CA GLU A 40 -5.55 8.58 -15.66
C GLU A 40 -6.39 9.87 -15.59
N CYS A 41 -7.52 9.87 -14.89
CA CYS A 41 -8.31 11.07 -14.67
C CYS A 41 -7.64 12.07 -13.73
N THR A 42 -7.96 13.35 -13.90
CA THR A 42 -7.59 14.39 -12.94
C THR A 42 -8.75 14.64 -11.98
N LYS A 43 -8.55 14.34 -10.71
CA LYS A 43 -9.51 14.47 -9.60
C LYS A 43 -8.92 15.30 -8.46
N LYS A 44 -8.13 16.35 -8.78
CA LYS A 44 -7.45 17.23 -7.80
C LYS A 44 -8.42 18.14 -7.06
N ASN A 45 -8.08 18.45 -5.79
CA ASN A 45 -8.79 19.42 -4.96
C ASN A 45 -10.29 19.14 -4.83
N LEU A 46 -10.71 17.87 -4.86
CA LEU A 46 -12.10 17.49 -4.72
C LEU A 46 -12.43 17.10 -3.29
N MET A 47 -13.70 17.23 -2.94
CA MET A 47 -14.28 16.75 -1.69
C MET A 47 -15.02 15.45 -2.00
N LEU A 48 -14.35 14.31 -1.74
CA LEU A 48 -14.85 12.95 -2.00
C LEU A 48 -15.01 12.14 -0.72
N GLN A 49 -15.24 12.85 0.42
CA GLN A 49 -15.44 12.19 1.69
C GLN A 49 -16.61 11.21 1.63
N GLY A 50 -16.40 10.02 2.18
CA GLY A 50 -17.42 8.96 2.24
C GLY A 50 -17.86 8.43 0.87
N SER A 51 -17.19 8.81 -0.22
CA SER A 51 -17.52 8.28 -1.55
C SER A 51 -17.32 6.78 -1.63
N ASP A 52 -18.18 6.10 -2.37
CA ASP A 52 -18.06 4.68 -2.66
C ASP A 52 -17.30 4.47 -3.99
N LEU A 53 -16.07 3.98 -3.86
CA LEU A 53 -15.14 3.67 -4.94
C LEU A 53 -14.71 2.20 -4.89
N GLU A 54 -15.52 1.32 -4.27
CA GLU A 54 -15.20 -0.09 -4.12
C GLU A 54 -14.92 -0.74 -5.49
N GLY A 55 -13.77 -1.41 -5.59
CA GLY A 55 -13.34 -2.09 -6.81
C GLY A 55 -13.12 -1.18 -8.02
N ALA A 56 -13.06 0.14 -7.84
CA ALA A 56 -12.82 1.10 -8.92
C ALA A 56 -11.44 0.94 -9.56
N ASN A 57 -11.36 1.24 -10.86
CA ASN A 57 -10.09 1.39 -11.58
C ASN A 57 -9.64 2.86 -11.50
N LEU A 58 -8.66 3.12 -10.61
CA LEU A 58 -8.12 4.44 -10.32
C LEU A 58 -6.63 4.54 -10.71
N VAL A 59 -6.17 3.66 -11.61
CA VAL A 59 -4.77 3.60 -12.07
C VAL A 59 -4.36 4.96 -12.63
N GLY A 60 -3.25 5.52 -12.11
CA GLY A 60 -2.70 6.80 -12.57
C GLY A 60 -3.61 8.01 -12.33
N THR A 61 -4.71 7.87 -11.59
CA THR A 61 -5.60 9.00 -11.26
C THR A 61 -4.86 10.01 -10.38
N ASP A 62 -5.03 11.29 -10.66
CA ASP A 62 -4.45 12.36 -9.87
C ASP A 62 -5.47 12.89 -8.84
N PHE A 63 -5.30 12.46 -7.60
CA PHE A 63 -6.05 12.91 -6.41
C PHE A 63 -5.29 13.90 -5.55
N SER A 64 -4.28 14.60 -6.08
CA SER A 64 -3.52 15.58 -5.29
C SER A 64 -4.46 16.55 -4.57
N LEU A 65 -4.22 16.78 -3.28
CA LEU A 65 -5.01 17.69 -2.42
C LEU A 65 -6.51 17.33 -2.33
N THR A 66 -6.90 16.10 -2.66
CA THR A 66 -8.28 15.62 -2.60
C THR A 66 -8.56 15.03 -1.21
N ASP A 67 -9.74 15.31 -0.70
CA ASP A 67 -10.21 14.74 0.55
C ASP A 67 -11.08 13.50 0.26
N LEU A 68 -10.53 12.32 0.60
CA LEU A 68 -11.13 11.00 0.51
C LEU A 68 -11.41 10.42 1.92
N ALA A 69 -11.52 11.28 2.96
CA ALA A 69 -11.74 10.80 4.31
C ALA A 69 -13.01 9.94 4.40
N GLY A 70 -12.90 8.77 5.02
CA GLY A 70 -13.99 7.81 5.15
C GLY A 70 -14.48 7.20 3.83
N ALA A 71 -13.80 7.42 2.70
CA ALA A 71 -14.18 6.81 1.43
C ALA A 71 -14.01 5.28 1.47
N ASN A 72 -14.87 4.57 0.74
CA ASN A 72 -14.73 3.14 0.50
C ASN A 72 -13.93 2.90 -0.79
N VAL A 73 -12.66 2.52 -0.64
CA VAL A 73 -11.77 2.14 -1.74
C VAL A 73 -11.36 0.66 -1.65
N LYS A 74 -12.17 -0.19 -0.99
CA LYS A 74 -11.92 -1.63 -0.88
C LYS A 74 -11.69 -2.25 -2.25
N SER A 75 -10.63 -3.05 -2.35
CA SER A 75 -10.25 -3.73 -3.59
C SER A 75 -10.09 -2.81 -4.80
N ALA A 76 -10.06 -1.49 -4.64
CA ALA A 76 -9.80 -0.55 -5.72
C ALA A 76 -8.35 -0.64 -6.19
N ASN A 77 -8.12 -0.36 -7.46
CA ASN A 77 -6.79 -0.31 -8.03
C ASN A 77 -6.33 1.13 -8.21
N LEU A 78 -5.47 1.60 -7.29
CA LEU A 78 -4.85 2.92 -7.31
C LEU A 78 -3.38 2.87 -7.79
N GLU A 79 -2.96 1.79 -8.48
CA GLU A 79 -1.56 1.70 -8.93
C GLU A 79 -1.14 2.97 -9.67
N LYS A 80 0.02 3.55 -9.28
CA LYS A 80 0.57 4.79 -9.86
C LYS A 80 -0.32 6.05 -9.69
N ALA A 81 -1.36 6.01 -8.87
CA ALA A 81 -2.13 7.22 -8.58
C ALA A 81 -1.27 8.25 -7.85
N THR A 82 -1.56 9.52 -8.06
CA THR A 82 -0.94 10.64 -7.34
C THR A 82 -1.86 11.08 -6.21
N LEU A 83 -1.40 10.94 -4.97
CA LEU A 83 -2.12 11.25 -3.73
C LEU A 83 -1.40 12.33 -2.90
N VAL A 84 -0.55 13.15 -3.54
CA VAL A 84 0.25 14.16 -2.84
C VAL A 84 -0.63 15.09 -2.01
N ARG A 85 -0.41 15.09 -0.67
CA ARG A 85 -1.21 15.83 0.31
C ARG A 85 -2.71 15.52 0.27
N ALA A 86 -3.11 14.36 -0.22
CA ALA A 86 -4.48 13.87 -0.12
C ALA A 86 -4.76 13.35 1.30
N SER A 87 -6.03 13.32 1.68
CA SER A 87 -6.49 12.68 2.92
C SER A 87 -7.30 11.43 2.60
N LEU A 88 -6.89 10.30 3.17
CA LEU A 88 -7.63 9.04 3.22
C LEU A 88 -7.92 8.67 4.68
N GLU A 89 -8.05 9.69 5.56
CA GLU A 89 -8.29 9.45 6.98
C GLU A 89 -9.56 8.63 7.19
N GLY A 90 -9.44 7.52 7.94
CA GLY A 90 -10.56 6.62 8.23
C GLY A 90 -11.16 5.93 7.01
N ALA A 91 -10.51 5.97 5.84
CA ALA A 91 -11.02 5.28 4.65
C ALA A 91 -10.97 3.75 4.82
N HIS A 92 -11.86 3.06 4.11
CA HIS A 92 -11.91 1.61 3.99
C HIS A 92 -11.15 1.19 2.74
N ALA A 93 -10.01 0.51 2.90
CA ALA A 93 -9.07 0.20 1.83
C ALA A 93 -8.56 -1.25 1.87
N GLU A 94 -9.32 -2.15 2.49
CA GLU A 94 -8.96 -3.55 2.63
C GLU A 94 -8.71 -4.18 1.24
N GLY A 95 -7.54 -4.76 1.06
CA GLY A 95 -7.11 -5.37 -0.19
C GLY A 95 -6.93 -4.40 -1.37
N ALA A 96 -6.93 -3.09 -1.14
CA ALA A 96 -6.68 -2.10 -2.19
C ALA A 96 -5.23 -2.16 -2.69
N ASN A 97 -5.03 -1.81 -3.96
CA ASN A 97 -3.73 -1.72 -4.58
C ASN A 97 -3.24 -0.28 -4.66
N PHE A 98 -2.35 0.13 -3.74
CA PHE A 98 -1.63 1.40 -3.72
C PHE A 98 -0.19 1.24 -4.24
N ALA A 99 0.12 0.23 -5.05
CA ALA A 99 1.47 0.04 -5.55
C ALA A 99 1.93 1.25 -6.38
N LYS A 100 3.16 1.71 -6.13
CA LYS A 100 3.80 2.80 -6.86
C LYS A 100 3.03 4.14 -6.84
N ILE A 101 2.19 4.38 -5.83
CA ILE A 101 1.56 5.70 -5.67
C ILE A 101 2.60 6.76 -5.30
N GLU A 102 2.31 8.00 -5.67
CA GLU A 102 3.01 9.19 -5.20
C GLU A 102 2.16 9.83 -4.09
N ALA A 103 2.55 9.65 -2.81
CA ALA A 103 1.74 10.03 -1.66
C ALA A 103 2.54 10.81 -0.60
N TYR A 104 3.42 11.71 -1.06
CA TYR A 104 4.18 12.58 -0.18
C TYR A 104 3.27 13.46 0.69
N ARG A 105 3.47 13.40 2.02
CA ARG A 105 2.69 14.14 3.03
C ARG A 105 1.17 13.89 3.00
N SER A 106 0.73 12.74 2.53
CA SER A 106 -0.68 12.34 2.59
C SER A 106 -1.05 11.81 3.98
N SER A 107 -2.35 11.85 4.29
CA SER A 107 -2.89 11.26 5.51
C SER A 107 -3.57 9.92 5.20
N PHE A 108 -3.09 8.86 5.84
CA PHE A 108 -3.70 7.55 5.95
C PHE A 108 -4.05 7.25 7.41
N ALA A 109 -4.26 8.30 8.23
CA ALA A 109 -4.56 8.12 9.63
C ALA A 109 -5.86 7.32 9.81
N ASN A 110 -5.85 6.35 10.73
CA ASN A 110 -6.98 5.47 11.00
C ASN A 110 -7.55 4.70 9.79
N ILE A 111 -6.81 4.58 8.69
CA ILE A 111 -7.24 3.80 7.52
C ILE A 111 -7.36 2.32 7.87
N ALA A 112 -8.41 1.66 7.37
CA ALA A 112 -8.54 0.20 7.37
C ALA A 112 -7.96 -0.33 6.05
N ALA A 113 -6.73 -0.87 6.07
CA ALA A 113 -5.99 -1.27 4.87
C ALA A 113 -5.33 -2.66 5.04
N GLU A 114 -6.05 -3.57 5.67
CA GLU A 114 -5.63 -4.95 5.85
C GLU A 114 -5.39 -5.62 4.49
N GLY A 115 -4.22 -6.22 4.33
CA GLY A 115 -3.82 -6.88 3.09
C GLY A 115 -3.61 -5.95 1.88
N ALA A 116 -3.66 -4.63 2.07
CA ALA A 116 -3.40 -3.67 1.00
C ALA A 116 -1.94 -3.70 0.54
N SER A 117 -1.70 -3.32 -0.72
CA SER A 117 -0.37 -3.24 -1.30
C SER A 117 0.07 -1.79 -1.46
N PHE A 118 1.13 -1.39 -0.75
CA PHE A 118 1.88 -0.14 -0.94
C PHE A 118 3.27 -0.41 -1.55
N ALA A 119 3.40 -1.50 -2.32
CA ALA A 119 4.69 -1.90 -2.88
C ALA A 119 5.26 -0.82 -3.81
N GLY A 120 6.51 -0.39 -3.53
CA GLY A 120 7.18 0.65 -4.30
C GLY A 120 6.55 2.04 -4.22
N ALA A 121 5.67 2.30 -3.24
CA ALA A 121 5.01 3.60 -3.07
C ALA A 121 5.96 4.67 -2.51
N GLU A 122 5.78 5.91 -2.91
CA GLU A 122 6.47 7.10 -2.38
C GLU A 122 5.64 7.72 -1.25
N LEU A 123 5.96 7.36 0.00
CA LEU A 123 5.20 7.66 1.20
C LEU A 123 5.97 8.53 2.20
N GLN A 124 6.96 9.29 1.72
CA GLN A 124 7.76 10.12 2.62
C GLN A 124 6.86 11.12 3.36
N ARG A 125 7.01 11.15 4.69
CA ARG A 125 6.20 11.97 5.60
C ARG A 125 4.69 11.68 5.54
N ALA A 126 4.28 10.50 5.10
CA ALA A 126 2.89 10.04 5.18
C ALA A 126 2.53 9.75 6.64
N ASN A 127 1.28 10.04 6.99
CA ASN A 127 0.73 9.78 8.32
C ASN A 127 -0.11 8.50 8.29
N PHE A 128 0.34 7.46 9.01
CA PHE A 128 -0.37 6.20 9.23
C PHE A 128 -0.80 6.03 10.69
N ALA A 129 -0.92 7.13 11.46
CA ALA A 129 -1.30 7.03 12.87
C ALA A 129 -2.64 6.30 13.03
N GLY A 130 -2.69 5.31 13.92
CA GLY A 130 -3.88 4.48 14.17
C GLY A 130 -4.32 3.55 13.03
N ALA A 131 -3.56 3.47 11.93
CA ALA A 131 -3.91 2.66 10.76
C ALA A 131 -3.95 1.15 11.07
N GLN A 132 -4.91 0.44 10.49
CA GLN A 132 -5.02 -1.02 10.52
C GLN A 132 -4.36 -1.60 9.28
N LEU A 133 -3.15 -2.16 9.42
CA LEU A 133 -2.28 -2.55 8.32
C LEU A 133 -1.92 -4.05 8.36
N THR A 134 -2.71 -4.86 9.05
CA THR A 134 -2.44 -6.30 9.18
C THR A 134 -2.23 -6.94 7.80
N GLY A 135 -1.06 -7.55 7.59
CA GLY A 135 -0.70 -8.21 6.33
C GLY A 135 -0.43 -7.28 5.15
N ALA A 136 -0.43 -5.96 5.34
CA ALA A 136 -0.12 -5.00 4.27
C ALA A 136 1.33 -5.14 3.78
N SER A 137 1.58 -4.78 2.53
CA SER A 137 2.89 -4.83 1.92
C SER A 137 3.43 -3.43 1.61
N PHE A 138 4.55 -3.08 2.24
CA PHE A 138 5.36 -1.90 1.93
C PHE A 138 6.70 -2.29 1.27
N GLU A 139 6.70 -3.41 0.55
CA GLU A 139 7.93 -3.89 -0.12
C GLU A 139 8.48 -2.81 -1.06
N LYS A 140 9.75 -2.44 -0.89
CA LYS A 140 10.43 -1.38 -1.66
C LYS A 140 9.80 0.02 -1.55
N ALA A 141 8.95 0.27 -0.56
CA ALA A 141 8.34 1.60 -0.37
C ALA A 141 9.35 2.60 0.23
N GLU A 142 9.18 3.87 -0.13
CA GLU A 142 9.92 5.00 0.43
C GLU A 142 9.11 5.62 1.59
N LEU A 143 9.45 5.25 2.83
CA LEU A 143 8.73 5.62 4.05
C LEU A 143 9.50 6.63 4.92
N GLY A 144 10.41 7.38 4.32
CA GLY A 144 11.23 8.32 5.06
C GLY A 144 10.39 9.30 5.88
N ARG A 145 10.57 9.31 7.23
CA ARG A 145 9.80 10.13 8.18
C ARG A 145 8.29 9.85 8.19
N ALA A 146 7.84 8.68 7.77
CA ALA A 146 6.44 8.26 7.95
C ALA A 146 6.13 8.03 9.42
N ASP A 147 4.92 8.36 9.84
CA ASP A 147 4.43 8.22 11.21
C ASP A 147 3.48 7.03 11.31
N PHE A 148 3.81 6.06 12.19
CA PHE A 148 2.99 4.88 12.48
C PHE A 148 2.50 4.86 13.94
N ASP A 149 2.33 6.04 14.58
CA ASP A 149 1.82 6.10 15.96
C ASP A 149 0.56 5.25 16.13
N LYS A 150 0.60 4.27 17.04
CA LYS A 150 -0.52 3.33 17.31
C LYS A 150 -1.02 2.51 16.11
N ALA A 151 -0.28 2.45 15.00
CA ALA A 151 -0.65 1.59 13.88
C ALA A 151 -0.53 0.10 14.26
N VAL A 152 -1.42 -0.72 13.69
CA VAL A 152 -1.36 -2.19 13.80
C VAL A 152 -0.59 -2.74 12.60
N LEU A 153 0.60 -3.29 12.85
CA LEU A 153 1.56 -3.72 11.84
C LEU A 153 1.77 -5.26 11.83
N THR A 154 0.77 -6.00 12.28
CA THR A 154 0.82 -7.49 12.34
C THR A 154 1.04 -8.07 10.95
N GLY A 155 2.09 -8.86 10.77
CA GLY A 155 2.39 -9.52 9.49
C GLY A 155 2.76 -8.61 8.33
N VAL A 156 3.06 -7.33 8.61
CA VAL A 156 3.47 -6.35 7.58
C VAL A 156 4.81 -6.73 6.94
N LYS A 157 4.96 -6.41 5.65
CA LYS A 157 6.18 -6.62 4.89
C LYS A 157 6.85 -5.28 4.58
N PHE A 158 8.01 -5.05 5.20
CA PHE A 158 8.90 -3.91 4.93
C PHE A 158 10.15 -4.31 4.14
N SER A 159 10.14 -5.47 3.46
CA SER A 159 11.31 -5.94 2.73
C SER A 159 11.78 -4.90 1.73
N PHE A 160 13.09 -4.55 1.79
CA PHE A 160 13.73 -3.52 0.95
C PHE A 160 13.12 -2.11 1.08
N ALA A 161 12.28 -1.83 2.06
CA ALA A 161 11.73 -0.49 2.28
C ALA A 161 12.78 0.46 2.85
N ASN A 162 12.63 1.75 2.55
CA ASN A 162 13.39 2.81 3.19
C ASN A 162 12.57 3.38 4.34
N LEU A 163 12.93 3.04 5.57
CA LEU A 163 12.30 3.48 6.82
C LEU A 163 13.07 4.63 7.50
N SER A 164 13.98 5.31 6.80
CA SER A 164 14.80 6.35 7.42
C SER A 164 13.97 7.36 8.22
N ARG A 165 14.26 7.48 9.52
CA ARG A 165 13.56 8.38 10.45
C ARG A 165 12.05 8.13 10.55
N ALA A 166 11.53 6.99 10.10
CA ALA A 166 10.14 6.60 10.35
C ALA A 166 9.93 6.34 11.84
N ASP A 167 8.77 6.68 12.37
CA ASP A 167 8.42 6.44 13.77
C ASP A 167 7.49 5.23 13.89
N LEU A 168 8.03 4.13 14.41
CA LEU A 168 7.32 2.90 14.73
C LEU A 168 7.15 2.71 16.24
N SER A 169 7.65 3.63 17.09
CA SER A 169 7.86 3.42 18.52
C SER A 169 6.60 3.07 19.32
N LYS A 170 5.41 3.41 18.80
CA LYS A 170 4.13 3.08 19.44
C LYS A 170 3.25 2.16 18.60
N ALA A 171 3.79 1.64 17.51
CA ALA A 171 3.09 0.66 16.70
C ALA A 171 2.98 -0.69 17.42
N THR A 172 1.99 -1.49 17.04
CA THR A 172 1.79 -2.82 17.60
C THR A 172 2.11 -3.89 16.56
N PHE A 173 2.85 -4.92 17.00
CA PHE A 173 3.25 -6.07 16.19
C PHE A 173 2.77 -7.36 16.89
N GLU A 174 1.62 -7.87 16.50
CA GLU A 174 1.12 -9.17 17.00
C GLU A 174 1.49 -10.28 16.00
N GLY A 175 2.78 -10.62 15.90
CA GLY A 175 3.27 -11.64 14.97
C GLY A 175 4.42 -11.16 14.09
N PRO A 176 4.92 -12.00 13.17
CA PRO A 176 6.13 -11.73 12.42
C PRO A 176 5.90 -10.60 11.41
N ALA A 177 6.56 -9.45 11.62
CA ALA A 177 6.79 -8.47 10.56
C ALA A 177 8.10 -8.81 9.84
N ASN A 178 8.20 -8.51 8.54
CA ASN A 178 9.39 -8.79 7.75
C ASN A 178 10.14 -7.51 7.42
N PHE A 179 11.39 -7.41 7.91
CA PHE A 179 12.29 -6.27 7.68
C PHE A 179 13.49 -6.63 6.79
N GLU A 180 13.40 -7.71 6.02
CA GLU A 180 14.51 -8.14 5.17
C GLU A 180 15.05 -6.97 4.32
N ARG A 181 16.35 -6.64 4.52
CA ARG A 181 17.03 -5.56 3.80
C ARG A 181 16.34 -4.19 3.88
N ALA A 182 15.49 -3.94 4.87
CA ALA A 182 14.95 -2.61 5.11
C ALA A 182 16.06 -1.65 5.54
N PHE A 183 16.05 -0.42 5.04
CA PHE A 183 17.00 0.60 5.46
C PHE A 183 16.42 1.37 6.66
N MET A 184 17.06 1.23 7.83
CA MET A 184 16.52 1.66 9.13
C MET A 184 17.30 2.81 9.77
N PHE A 185 17.89 3.70 8.98
CA PHE A 185 18.66 4.83 9.52
C PHE A 185 17.79 5.75 10.38
N LEU A 186 18.11 5.84 11.69
CA LEU A 186 17.35 6.59 12.69
C LEU A 186 15.85 6.22 12.74
N THR A 187 15.48 5.01 12.32
CA THR A 187 14.11 4.50 12.48
C THR A 187 13.84 4.30 13.97
N ARG A 188 12.76 4.88 14.48
CA ARG A 188 12.38 4.79 15.88
C ARG A 188 11.66 3.50 16.16
N ILE A 189 12.23 2.69 17.05
CA ILE A 189 11.73 1.36 17.45
C ILE A 189 11.71 1.19 18.98
N GLU A 190 11.75 2.31 19.72
CA GLU A 190 11.79 2.29 21.18
C GLU A 190 10.53 1.57 21.72
N GLY A 191 10.75 0.71 22.70
CA GLY A 191 9.68 -0.03 23.38
C GLY A 191 9.05 -1.18 22.59
N LEU A 192 9.43 -1.39 21.33
CA LEU A 192 8.82 -2.44 20.49
C LEU A 192 9.29 -3.84 20.90
N ASP A 193 8.37 -4.81 20.80
CA ASP A 193 8.70 -6.23 20.83
C ASP A 193 8.89 -6.74 19.39
N LEU A 194 10.15 -6.77 18.95
CA LEU A 194 10.57 -7.28 17.66
C LEU A 194 11.15 -8.70 17.74
N SER A 195 10.98 -9.40 18.87
CA SER A 195 11.56 -10.74 19.08
C SER A 195 11.11 -11.77 18.05
N GLY A 196 9.91 -11.60 17.46
CA GLY A 196 9.38 -12.42 16.38
C GLY A 196 9.59 -11.85 14.97
N ALA A 197 10.27 -10.69 14.81
CA ALA A 197 10.48 -10.08 13.51
C ALA A 197 11.43 -10.92 12.65
N ALA A 198 11.12 -11.00 11.34
CA ALA A 198 11.91 -11.73 10.36
C ALA A 198 12.84 -10.76 9.58
N GLY A 199 13.99 -11.26 9.15
CA GLY A 199 14.89 -10.56 8.24
C GLY A 199 15.63 -9.36 8.83
N LEU A 200 15.62 -9.20 10.17
CA LEU A 200 16.48 -8.21 10.85
C LEU A 200 17.91 -8.71 10.96
N GLU A 201 18.86 -7.83 10.68
CA GLU A 201 20.28 -8.04 10.82
C GLU A 201 20.88 -6.99 11.77
N GLN A 202 22.04 -7.29 12.41
CA GLN A 202 22.69 -6.38 13.34
C GLN A 202 22.98 -4.99 12.73
N THR A 203 23.34 -4.96 11.44
CA THR A 203 23.63 -3.71 10.73
C THR A 203 22.41 -2.77 10.64
N GLN A 204 21.20 -3.31 10.61
CA GLN A 204 19.96 -2.53 10.64
C GLN A 204 19.71 -1.98 12.05
N ILE A 205 19.92 -2.82 13.07
CA ILE A 205 19.76 -2.46 14.48
C ILE A 205 20.77 -1.37 14.89
N ASP A 206 22.00 -1.44 14.40
CA ASP A 206 23.04 -0.44 14.65
C ASP A 206 22.70 0.95 14.07
N LEU A 207 21.83 1.01 13.06
CA LEU A 207 21.35 2.24 12.45
C LEU A 207 20.05 2.75 13.07
N ALA A 208 19.27 1.88 13.72
CA ALA A 208 17.97 2.22 14.29
C ALA A 208 18.08 2.87 15.67
N CYS A 209 17.00 3.48 16.11
CA CYS A 209 16.85 4.07 17.43
C CYS A 209 15.91 3.22 18.29
N GLY A 210 16.46 2.49 19.23
CA GLY A 210 15.73 1.74 20.26
C GLY A 210 16.09 2.21 21.66
N ASP A 211 15.60 1.50 22.66
CA ASP A 211 15.88 1.73 24.08
C ASP A 211 16.03 0.42 24.87
N ALA A 212 16.15 0.54 26.18
CA ALA A 212 16.31 -0.62 27.07
C ALA A 212 15.06 -1.53 27.12
N SER A 213 13.90 -1.07 26.66
CA SER A 213 12.65 -1.84 26.62
C SER A 213 12.41 -2.52 25.28
N THR A 214 13.20 -2.16 24.24
CA THR A 214 13.12 -2.77 22.90
C THR A 214 13.59 -4.21 22.95
N LYS A 215 12.76 -5.15 22.52
CA LYS A 215 13.10 -6.57 22.44
C LYS A 215 13.52 -6.93 21.03
N LEU A 216 14.66 -7.57 20.88
CA LEU A 216 15.25 -7.96 19.61
C LEU A 216 15.14 -9.48 19.38
N PRO A 217 15.16 -9.94 18.12
CA PRO A 217 15.33 -11.35 17.80
C PRO A 217 16.58 -11.97 18.42
N ALA A 218 16.54 -13.29 18.65
CA ALA A 218 17.68 -14.02 19.16
C ALA A 218 18.94 -13.82 18.28
N GLY A 219 20.07 -13.54 18.91
CA GLY A 219 21.36 -13.31 18.23
C GLY A 219 21.64 -11.85 17.85
N LEU A 220 20.68 -10.94 18.01
CA LEU A 220 20.89 -9.50 17.87
C LEU A 220 21.03 -8.83 19.23
N SER A 221 21.76 -7.71 19.29
CA SER A 221 22.04 -6.97 20.51
C SER A 221 21.83 -5.47 20.33
N ALA A 222 21.37 -4.81 21.41
CA ALA A 222 21.23 -3.36 21.44
C ALA A 222 22.61 -2.69 21.35
N PRO A 223 22.81 -1.74 20.43
CA PRO A 223 24.07 -1.00 20.35
C PRO A 223 24.20 -0.02 21.52
N SER A 224 25.44 0.31 21.87
CA SER A 224 25.76 1.25 22.98
C SER A 224 25.29 2.70 22.69
N THR A 225 24.86 2.98 21.48
CA THR A 225 24.35 4.28 21.05
C THR A 225 22.89 4.50 21.42
N TRP A 226 22.20 3.48 21.93
CA TRP A 226 20.82 3.60 22.41
C TRP A 226 20.74 4.15 23.84
N PRO A 227 19.72 4.99 24.16
CA PRO A 227 18.74 5.57 23.24
C PRO A 227 19.35 6.67 22.36
N CYS A 228 18.79 6.85 21.16
CA CYS A 228 19.18 7.97 20.31
C CYS A 228 18.84 9.32 20.98
N PRO A 229 19.59 10.39 20.69
CA PRO A 229 19.18 11.74 21.08
C PRO A 229 17.78 12.05 20.55
N ALA A 230 17.00 12.83 21.32
CA ALA A 230 15.71 13.32 20.82
C ALA A 230 15.96 14.12 19.53
N ASP A 231 15.28 13.76 18.43
CA ASP A 231 15.31 14.55 17.21
C ASP A 231 14.72 15.94 17.51
N HIS A 232 15.57 16.93 17.48
CA HIS A 232 15.13 18.33 17.38
C HIS A 232 14.88 18.60 15.89
N ASP A 233 13.63 18.51 15.45
CA ASP A 233 13.17 18.96 14.12
C ASP A 233 13.23 20.48 13.97
#